data_8cd05147a9f4cbd579a2fd1498d928d9
#
_entry.id   8cd05147a9f4cbd579a2fd1498d928d9
#
_cell.length_a   1.000
_cell.length_b   1.000
_cell.length_c   1.000
_cell.angle_alpha   90.00
_cell.angle_beta   90.00
_cell.angle_gamma   90.00
#
_symmetry.space_group_name_H-M   'P 1'
#
loop_
_entity.id
_entity.type
_entity.pdbx_description
1 polymer ?
#
loop_
_entity_poly.entity_id
_entity_poly.type
_entity_poly.pdbx_seq_one_letter_code
_entity_poly.pdbx_strand_id
1 'polypeptide(L)'
;INMIKKYKEEYNNLTKNIINNEHFLITKNDMHHGRTKYEHLVRVSKCAFVMSKIFKADTITCTTAGLLHDLFYGERTDSIENSYLNHPHTARNNAIKYFGVGDKVACAIETHMFHHVILKKIFPFINREEEASIKFSKPKSKEAWIVSIADLLVSINDSKFFVKYKFNLAYLMLVSFILSK
;
A
#
# COMPACT_ATOMS: atom_id res chain seq x y z
N ILE A 1 7.40 -27.53 -6.28
CA ILE A 1 6.32 -27.59 -5.25
C ILE A 1 6.89 -27.25 -3.87
N ASN A 2 8.06 -27.78 -3.48
CA ASN A 2 8.66 -27.55 -2.15
C ASN A 2 9.06 -26.09 -1.89
N MET A 3 9.56 -25.38 -2.89
CA MET A 3 10.04 -23.99 -2.74
C MET A 3 8.89 -22.99 -2.51
N ILE A 4 7.78 -23.13 -3.24
CA ILE A 4 6.59 -22.28 -3.08
C ILE A 4 5.97 -22.47 -1.69
N LYS A 5 5.89 -23.72 -1.22
CA LYS A 5 5.39 -24.04 0.13
C LYS A 5 6.27 -23.41 1.21
N LYS A 6 7.58 -23.52 1.09
CA LYS A 6 8.56 -22.93 1.99
C LYS A 6 8.41 -21.40 2.09
N TYR A 7 8.28 -20.71 0.96
CA TYR A 7 8.09 -19.24 0.98
C TYR A 7 6.75 -18.82 1.55
N LYS A 8 5.70 -19.61 1.33
CA LYS A 8 4.39 -19.36 1.95
C LYS A 8 4.44 -19.51 3.47
N GLU A 9 5.10 -20.56 3.96
CA GLU A 9 5.29 -20.78 5.41
C GLU A 9 6.14 -19.67 6.04
N GLU A 10 7.23 -19.28 5.39
CA GLU A 10 8.08 -18.18 5.84
C GLU A 10 7.29 -16.86 5.93
N TYR A 11 6.57 -16.50 4.88
CA TYR A 11 5.73 -15.30 4.87
C TYR A 11 4.70 -15.33 6.00
N ASN A 12 3.98 -16.44 6.16
CA ASN A 12 2.97 -16.59 7.20
C ASN A 12 3.57 -16.44 8.60
N ASN A 13 4.75 -17.02 8.84
CA ASN A 13 5.43 -16.90 10.13
C ASN A 13 5.86 -15.47 10.44
N LEU A 14 6.34 -14.73 9.44
CA LEU A 14 6.73 -13.32 9.59
C LEU A 14 5.53 -12.41 9.87
N THR A 15 4.37 -12.72 9.30
CA THR A 15 3.23 -11.79 9.29
C THR A 15 2.15 -12.09 10.31
N LYS A 16 2.10 -13.32 10.87
CA LYS A 16 1.00 -13.80 11.73
C LYS A 16 0.67 -12.88 12.90
N ASN A 17 1.69 -12.32 13.55
CA ASN A 17 1.49 -11.46 14.72
C ASN A 17 0.89 -10.10 14.34
N ILE A 18 1.28 -9.57 13.17
CA ILE A 18 0.76 -8.30 12.66
C ILE A 18 -0.67 -8.49 12.14
N ILE A 19 -0.90 -9.50 11.30
CA ILE A 19 -2.20 -9.75 10.65
C ILE A 19 -3.31 -10.03 11.67
N ASN A 20 -2.98 -10.66 12.81
CA ASN A 20 -3.93 -10.97 13.87
C ASN A 20 -4.03 -9.89 14.96
N ASN A 21 -3.28 -8.81 14.85
CA ASN A 21 -3.33 -7.70 15.80
C ASN A 21 -4.60 -6.86 15.57
N GLU A 22 -5.27 -6.44 16.65
CA GLU A 22 -6.50 -5.64 16.58
C GLU A 22 -6.34 -4.35 15.80
N HIS A 23 -5.23 -3.62 15.98
CA HIS A 23 -4.93 -2.40 15.25
C HIS A 23 -4.75 -2.62 13.74
N PHE A 24 -4.28 -3.79 13.31
CA PHE A 24 -4.22 -4.14 11.90
C PHE A 24 -5.59 -4.56 11.37
N LEU A 25 -6.38 -5.29 12.16
CA LEU A 25 -7.71 -5.76 11.75
C LEU A 25 -8.71 -4.63 11.49
N ILE A 26 -8.56 -3.47 12.14
CA ILE A 26 -9.38 -2.27 11.88
C ILE A 26 -9.32 -1.87 10.39
N THR A 27 -8.19 -2.08 9.70
CA THR A 27 -8.03 -1.75 8.27
C THR A 27 -8.98 -2.51 7.33
N LYS A 28 -9.68 -3.55 7.83
CA LYS A 28 -10.73 -4.25 7.09
C LYS A 28 -11.98 -3.41 6.87
N ASN A 29 -12.18 -2.40 7.71
CA ASN A 29 -13.36 -1.52 7.64
C ASN A 29 -13.17 -0.38 6.64
N ASP A 30 -11.93 -0.09 6.25
CA ASP A 30 -11.60 1.01 5.35
C ASP A 30 -11.51 0.53 3.90
N MET A 31 -12.11 1.27 2.97
CA MET A 31 -12.03 0.97 1.54
C MET A 31 -10.85 1.69 0.88
N HIS A 32 -10.15 0.99 -0.01
CA HIS A 32 -9.02 1.52 -0.76
C HIS A 32 -9.03 0.98 -2.19
N HIS A 33 -9.18 1.84 -3.20
CA HIS A 33 -9.20 1.47 -4.62
C HIS A 33 -10.16 0.31 -4.98
N GLY A 34 -11.34 0.25 -4.33
CA GLY A 34 -12.35 -0.79 -4.59
C GLY A 34 -12.10 -2.13 -3.88
N ARG A 35 -11.13 -2.15 -2.95
CA ARG A 35 -10.83 -3.24 -2.02
C ARG A 35 -10.78 -2.70 -0.60
N THR A 36 -10.68 -3.59 0.38
CA THR A 36 -10.36 -3.15 1.74
C THR A 36 -8.89 -2.73 1.84
N LYS A 37 -8.58 -1.77 2.69
CA LYS A 37 -7.20 -1.38 2.99
C LYS A 37 -6.38 -2.58 3.47
N TYR A 38 -6.97 -3.46 4.27
CA TYR A 38 -6.38 -4.73 4.68
C TYR A 38 -5.89 -5.58 3.49
N GLU A 39 -6.72 -5.76 2.46
CA GLU A 39 -6.32 -6.55 1.28
C GLU A 39 -5.18 -5.90 0.51
N HIS A 40 -5.21 -4.58 0.37
CA HIS A 40 -4.12 -3.82 -0.25
C HIS A 40 -2.81 -4.01 0.51
N LEU A 41 -2.80 -3.79 1.82
CA LEU A 41 -1.64 -3.96 2.69
C LEU A 41 -1.03 -5.36 2.60
N VAL A 42 -1.87 -6.40 2.66
CA VAL A 42 -1.41 -7.80 2.51
C VAL A 42 -0.79 -8.05 1.14
N ARG A 43 -1.33 -7.47 0.07
CA ARG A 43 -0.82 -7.63 -1.30
C ARG A 43 0.51 -6.90 -1.48
N VAL A 44 0.64 -5.67 -0.96
CA VAL A 44 1.90 -4.92 -0.99
C VAL A 44 2.97 -5.66 -0.21
N SER A 45 2.65 -6.18 0.97
CA SER A 45 3.56 -6.99 1.78
C SER A 45 4.04 -8.25 1.05
N LYS A 46 3.15 -8.99 0.38
CA LYS A 46 3.52 -10.17 -0.42
C LYS A 46 4.45 -9.79 -1.59
N CYS A 47 4.16 -8.69 -2.28
CA CYS A 47 4.99 -8.18 -3.35
C CYS A 47 6.38 -7.80 -2.83
N ALA A 48 6.46 -7.05 -1.72
CA ALA A 48 7.69 -6.66 -1.07
C ALA A 48 8.50 -7.86 -0.55
N PHE A 49 7.83 -8.89 -0.01
CA PHE A 49 8.44 -10.16 0.38
C PHE A 49 9.15 -10.84 -0.81
N VAL A 50 8.45 -11.00 -1.94
CA VAL A 50 9.03 -11.63 -3.13
C VAL A 50 10.19 -10.81 -3.67
N MET A 51 10.02 -9.49 -3.79
CA MET A 51 11.07 -8.58 -4.24
C MET A 51 12.30 -8.62 -3.32
N SER A 52 12.12 -8.72 -1.99
CA SER A 52 13.23 -8.82 -1.07
C SER A 52 14.11 -10.05 -1.31
N LYS A 53 13.50 -11.19 -1.70
CA LYS A 53 14.24 -12.42 -2.06
C LYS A 53 15.01 -12.23 -3.37
N ILE A 54 14.40 -11.62 -4.37
CA ILE A 54 15.02 -11.39 -5.69
C ILE A 54 16.21 -10.43 -5.55
N PHE A 55 16.03 -9.33 -4.82
CA PHE A 55 17.04 -8.27 -4.68
C PHE A 55 17.98 -8.47 -3.49
N LYS A 56 17.88 -9.60 -2.76
CA LYS A 56 18.70 -9.91 -1.59
C LYS A 56 18.69 -8.76 -0.56
N ALA A 57 17.51 -8.28 -0.22
CA ALA A 57 17.24 -7.28 0.80
C ALA A 57 16.76 -7.92 2.10
N ASP A 58 16.70 -7.15 3.19
CA ASP A 58 16.15 -7.63 4.46
C ASP A 58 14.66 -7.93 4.33
N THR A 59 14.33 -9.22 4.28
CA THR A 59 12.98 -9.72 4.09
C THR A 59 12.03 -9.32 5.21
N ILE A 60 12.51 -9.27 6.45
CA ILE A 60 11.69 -8.87 7.62
C ILE A 60 11.28 -7.41 7.45
N THR A 61 12.24 -6.52 7.20
CA THR A 61 11.97 -5.10 6.99
C THR A 61 11.02 -4.86 5.82
N CYS A 62 11.26 -5.47 4.66
CA CYS A 62 10.40 -5.30 3.48
C CYS A 62 8.96 -5.77 3.72
N THR A 63 8.81 -6.96 4.33
CA THR A 63 7.50 -7.58 4.57
C THR A 63 6.70 -6.79 5.60
N THR A 64 7.34 -6.41 6.71
CA THR A 64 6.70 -5.65 7.78
C THR A 64 6.33 -4.25 7.32
N ALA A 65 7.25 -3.53 6.66
CA ALA A 65 6.95 -2.20 6.14
C ALA A 65 5.84 -2.24 5.07
N GLY A 66 5.83 -3.26 4.22
CA GLY A 66 4.74 -3.47 3.24
C GLY A 66 3.38 -3.71 3.89
N LEU A 67 3.31 -4.39 5.06
CA LEU A 67 2.05 -4.53 5.81
C LEU A 67 1.60 -3.21 6.45
N LEU A 68 2.52 -2.36 6.87
CA LEU A 68 2.21 -1.23 7.74
C LEU A 68 2.31 0.13 7.03
N HIS A 69 2.64 0.17 5.71
CA HIS A 69 2.91 1.44 5.00
C HIS A 69 1.73 2.41 4.97
N ASP A 70 0.50 1.89 4.94
CA ASP A 70 -0.77 2.65 4.95
C ASP A 70 -1.57 2.37 6.25
N LEU A 71 -0.88 2.18 7.39
CA LEU A 71 -1.52 1.96 8.68
C LEU A 71 -2.04 3.29 9.25
N PHE A 72 -3.11 3.79 8.67
CA PHE A 72 -3.94 4.87 9.19
C PHE A 72 -5.41 4.46 9.11
N TYR A 73 -6.28 5.09 9.89
CA TYR A 73 -7.68 4.70 10.04
C TYR A 73 -8.59 5.75 9.42
N GLY A 74 -9.69 5.29 8.81
CA GLY A 74 -10.62 6.14 8.08
C GLY A 74 -10.16 6.46 6.65
N GLU A 75 -10.86 7.41 6.04
CA GLU A 75 -10.61 7.86 4.67
C GLU A 75 -9.51 8.94 4.64
N ARG A 76 -8.89 9.13 3.47
CA ARG A 76 -7.87 10.19 3.27
C ARG A 76 -8.43 11.60 3.38
N THR A 77 -9.74 11.74 3.28
CA THR A 77 -10.48 13.01 3.38
C THR A 77 -10.94 13.34 4.80
N ASP A 78 -10.84 12.39 5.73
CA ASP A 78 -11.41 12.54 7.07
C ASP A 78 -10.60 13.48 7.95
N SER A 79 -9.29 13.57 7.72
CA SER A 79 -8.41 14.45 8.50
C SER A 79 -7.17 14.86 7.72
N ILE A 80 -6.51 15.94 8.19
CA ILE A 80 -5.21 16.38 7.64
C ILE A 80 -4.14 15.31 7.79
N GLU A 81 -4.15 14.56 8.91
CA GLU A 81 -3.20 13.48 9.18
C GLU A 81 -3.36 12.31 8.21
N ASN A 82 -4.58 12.05 7.75
CA ASN A 82 -4.88 10.98 6.77
C ASN A 82 -4.71 11.44 5.33
N SER A 83 -4.48 12.73 5.10
CA SER A 83 -4.35 13.28 3.75
C SER A 83 -3.26 12.54 2.97
N TYR A 84 -3.38 12.60 1.64
CA TYR A 84 -2.41 12.03 0.70
C TYR A 84 -0.94 12.37 1.05
N LEU A 85 -0.72 13.49 1.73
CA LEU A 85 0.58 14.03 2.04
C LEU A 85 1.12 13.57 3.38
N ASN A 86 0.24 13.41 4.35
CA ASN A 86 0.61 13.18 5.74
C ASN A 86 0.44 11.71 6.14
N HIS A 87 -0.38 10.91 5.41
CA HIS A 87 -0.59 9.52 5.78
C HIS A 87 0.70 8.68 5.93
N PRO A 88 1.83 8.92 5.21
CA PRO A 88 3.06 8.17 5.46
C PRO A 88 3.61 8.43 6.86
N HIS A 89 3.52 9.68 7.36
CA HIS A 89 3.91 10.02 8.72
C HIS A 89 2.97 9.40 9.75
N THR A 90 1.66 9.46 9.50
CA THR A 90 0.65 8.83 10.35
C THR A 90 0.86 7.32 10.42
N ALA A 91 1.05 6.65 9.29
CA ALA A 91 1.31 5.22 9.23
C ALA A 91 2.61 4.84 9.97
N ARG A 92 3.69 5.61 9.78
CA ARG A 92 4.94 5.44 10.52
C ARG A 92 4.74 5.53 12.03
N ASN A 93 4.05 6.57 12.49
CA ASN A 93 3.81 6.79 13.92
C ASN A 93 2.94 5.68 14.52
N ASN A 94 1.90 5.24 13.83
CA ASN A 94 1.06 4.12 14.23
C ASN A 94 1.85 2.80 14.25
N ALA A 95 2.71 2.55 13.27
CA ALA A 95 3.57 1.37 13.24
C ALA A 95 4.53 1.32 14.43
N ILE A 96 5.15 2.45 14.79
CA ILE A 96 5.99 2.54 15.98
C ILE A 96 5.16 2.31 17.25
N LYS A 97 4.03 3.01 17.37
CA LYS A 97 3.18 2.99 18.58
C LYS A 97 2.58 1.61 18.86
N TYR A 98 2.03 0.96 17.84
CA TYR A 98 1.24 -0.27 18.03
C TYR A 98 2.00 -1.56 17.77
N PHE A 99 3.12 -1.49 17.03
CA PHE A 99 3.90 -2.66 16.63
C PHE A 99 5.36 -2.60 17.05
N GLY A 100 5.81 -1.47 17.62
CA GLY A 100 7.20 -1.34 18.11
C GLY A 100 8.24 -1.49 17.01
N VAL A 101 7.95 -1.05 15.77
CA VAL A 101 8.88 -1.22 14.65
C VAL A 101 10.13 -0.37 14.80
N GLY A 102 11.27 -0.91 14.40
CA GLY A 102 12.55 -0.19 14.41
C GLY A 102 12.70 0.79 13.24
N ASP A 103 13.75 1.63 13.31
CA ASP A 103 13.99 2.75 12.40
C ASP A 103 14.02 2.37 10.91
N LYS A 104 14.52 1.20 10.54
CA LYS A 104 14.56 0.74 9.15
C LYS A 104 13.16 0.56 8.57
N VAL A 105 12.27 -0.07 9.33
CA VAL A 105 10.87 -0.28 8.95
C VAL A 105 10.15 1.06 8.93
N ALA A 106 10.31 1.88 9.96
CA ALA A 106 9.72 3.21 10.07
C ALA A 106 10.13 4.12 8.90
N CYS A 107 11.40 4.14 8.52
CA CYS A 107 11.91 4.88 7.36
C CYS A 107 11.32 4.36 6.04
N ALA A 108 11.19 3.04 5.87
CA ALA A 108 10.58 2.47 4.67
C ALA A 108 9.09 2.85 4.54
N ILE A 109 8.36 2.88 5.66
CA ILE A 109 6.97 3.35 5.70
C ILE A 109 6.90 4.83 5.33
N GLU A 110 7.69 5.69 5.97
CA GLU A 110 7.65 7.14 5.76
C GLU A 110 7.97 7.57 4.32
N THR A 111 8.80 6.79 3.63
CA THR A 111 9.28 7.14 2.29
C THR A 111 8.56 6.42 1.15
N HIS A 112 7.53 5.61 1.43
CA HIS A 112 6.88 4.76 0.42
C HIS A 112 6.28 5.56 -0.74
N MET A 113 5.78 6.77 -0.50
CA MET A 113 5.17 7.64 -1.53
C MET A 113 6.16 8.29 -2.50
N PHE A 114 7.47 8.06 -2.34
CA PHE A 114 8.48 8.70 -3.20
C PHE A 114 8.33 8.36 -4.70
N HIS A 115 7.73 7.24 -5.05
CA HIS A 115 7.42 6.90 -6.44
C HIS A 115 6.55 7.96 -7.13
N HIS A 116 5.70 8.69 -6.39
CA HIS A 116 4.93 9.81 -6.94
C HIS A 116 5.80 10.98 -7.42
N VAL A 117 6.92 11.23 -6.75
CA VAL A 117 7.89 12.26 -7.19
C VAL A 117 8.47 11.87 -8.55
N ILE A 118 8.74 10.57 -8.76
CA ILE A 118 9.25 10.06 -10.04
C ILE A 118 8.17 10.16 -11.12
N LEU A 119 6.95 9.71 -10.81
CA LEU A 119 5.83 9.75 -11.75
C LEU A 119 5.51 11.18 -12.21
N LYS A 120 5.56 12.17 -11.32
CA LYS A 120 5.38 13.59 -11.66
C LYS A 120 6.44 14.10 -12.63
N LYS A 121 7.69 13.67 -12.47
CA LYS A 121 8.76 14.05 -13.41
C LYS A 121 8.56 13.46 -14.80
N ILE A 122 8.03 12.22 -14.88
CA ILE A 122 7.80 11.52 -16.16
C ILE A 122 6.51 12.00 -16.82
N PHE A 123 5.47 12.29 -16.02
CA PHE A 123 4.14 12.69 -16.47
C PHE A 123 3.70 14.01 -15.83
N PRO A 124 4.26 15.16 -16.24
CA PRO A 124 3.99 16.46 -15.61
C PRO A 124 2.53 16.92 -15.69
N PHE A 125 1.73 16.33 -16.57
CA PHE A 125 0.29 16.60 -16.70
C PHE A 125 -0.60 15.93 -15.65
N ILE A 126 -0.05 15.05 -14.80
CA ILE A 126 -0.76 14.43 -13.66
C ILE A 126 -0.65 15.33 -12.41
N ASN A 127 -0.58 16.62 -12.56
CA ASN A 127 -0.50 17.54 -11.42
C ASN A 127 -1.87 17.73 -10.77
N ARG A 128 -1.95 17.43 -9.44
CA ARG A 128 -2.95 18.00 -8.55
C ARG A 128 -2.33 19.24 -7.91
N GLU A 129 -3.04 20.37 -7.91
CA GLU A 129 -2.54 21.67 -7.40
C GLU A 129 -2.05 21.59 -5.95
N GLU A 130 -2.70 20.78 -5.12
CA GLU A 130 -2.33 20.54 -3.70
C GLU A 130 -0.96 19.86 -3.51
N GLU A 131 -0.41 19.26 -4.56
CA GLU A 131 0.80 18.46 -4.48
C GLU A 131 2.09 19.25 -4.82
N ALA A 132 1.99 20.49 -5.22
CA ALA A 132 3.13 21.28 -5.67
C ALA A 132 4.15 21.61 -4.56
N SER A 133 3.71 21.60 -3.28
CA SER A 133 4.54 21.99 -2.13
C SER A 133 5.17 20.82 -1.38
N ILE A 134 4.90 19.53 -1.77
CA ILE A 134 5.29 18.39 -0.97
C ILE A 134 6.58 17.79 -1.43
N LYS A 135 7.49 17.71 -0.50
CA LYS A 135 8.75 16.99 -0.64
C LYS A 135 8.64 15.64 0.08
N PHE A 136 8.22 14.60 -0.64
CA PHE A 136 8.40 13.25 -0.10
C PHE A 136 9.88 12.93 0.06
N SER A 137 10.25 12.41 1.21
CA SER A 137 11.63 12.02 1.50
C SER A 137 12.05 10.86 0.58
N LYS A 138 13.26 10.95 0.02
CA LYS A 138 13.83 9.89 -0.81
C LYS A 138 14.13 8.65 0.03
N PRO A 139 13.76 7.42 -0.44
CA PRO A 139 14.18 6.18 0.19
C PRO A 139 15.70 6.10 0.32
N LYS A 140 16.18 5.80 1.53
CA LYS A 140 17.61 5.74 1.85
C LYS A 140 18.19 4.32 1.85
N SER A 141 17.33 3.31 1.78
CA SER A 141 17.73 1.90 1.78
C SER A 141 17.10 1.13 0.63
N LYS A 142 17.66 -0.02 0.33
CA LYS A 142 17.12 -0.98 -0.65
C LYS A 142 15.69 -1.42 -0.28
N GLU A 143 15.45 -1.64 1.00
CA GLU A 143 14.17 -2.05 1.57
C GLU A 143 13.09 -0.97 1.35
N ALA A 144 13.43 0.29 1.62
CA ALA A 144 12.53 1.42 1.40
C ALA A 144 12.13 1.59 -0.08
N TRP A 145 13.07 1.38 -1.02
CA TRP A 145 12.79 1.35 -2.45
C TRP A 145 11.87 0.20 -2.83
N ILE A 146 12.10 -1.00 -2.26
CA ILE A 146 11.27 -2.18 -2.51
C ILE A 146 9.83 -1.93 -2.08
N VAL A 147 9.62 -1.34 -0.90
CA VAL A 147 8.26 -1.03 -0.40
C VAL A 147 7.58 -0.01 -1.31
N SER A 148 8.26 1.08 -1.68
CA SER A 148 7.72 2.11 -2.58
C SER A 148 7.33 1.54 -3.96
N ILE A 149 8.16 0.68 -4.53
CA ILE A 149 7.87 0.05 -5.83
C ILE A 149 6.77 -1.01 -5.70
N ALA A 150 6.76 -1.79 -4.63
CA ALA A 150 5.73 -2.80 -4.38
C ALA A 150 4.34 -2.15 -4.25
N ASP A 151 4.23 -1.05 -3.52
CA ASP A 151 3.00 -0.26 -3.42
C ASP A 151 2.56 0.25 -4.79
N LEU A 152 3.44 0.88 -5.56
CA LEU A 152 3.14 1.34 -6.92
C LEU A 152 2.60 0.23 -7.81
N LEU A 153 3.25 -0.93 -7.84
CA LEU A 153 2.84 -2.07 -8.69
C LEU A 153 1.46 -2.61 -8.29
N VAL A 154 1.20 -2.72 -6.98
CA VAL A 154 -0.09 -3.19 -6.47
C VAL A 154 -1.17 -2.15 -6.72
N SER A 155 -0.91 -0.86 -6.51
CA SER A 155 -1.85 0.24 -6.76
C SER A 155 -2.25 0.34 -8.23
N ILE A 156 -1.31 0.16 -9.18
CA ILE A 156 -1.62 0.10 -10.62
C ILE A 156 -2.55 -1.09 -10.92
N ASN A 157 -2.28 -2.25 -10.33
CA ASN A 157 -3.11 -3.44 -10.55
C ASN A 157 -4.50 -3.30 -9.92
N ASP A 158 -4.61 -2.68 -8.76
CA ASP A 158 -5.88 -2.41 -8.09
C ASP A 158 -6.69 -1.36 -8.86
N SER A 159 -6.07 -0.34 -9.43
CA SER A 159 -6.72 0.65 -10.30
C SER A 159 -7.29 0.01 -11.56
N LYS A 160 -6.60 -0.95 -12.18
CA LYS A 160 -7.15 -1.71 -13.32
C LYS A 160 -8.40 -2.51 -12.94
N PHE A 161 -8.39 -3.11 -11.75
CA PHE A 161 -9.57 -3.82 -11.22
C PHE A 161 -10.75 -2.85 -11.00
N PHE A 162 -10.49 -1.68 -10.42
CA PHE A 162 -11.51 -0.65 -10.19
C PHE A 162 -12.08 -0.12 -11.52
N VAL A 163 -11.26 0.15 -12.51
CA VAL A 163 -11.70 0.56 -13.85
C VAL A 163 -12.58 -0.51 -14.48
N LYS A 164 -12.15 -1.77 -14.47
CA LYS A 164 -12.94 -2.88 -14.99
C LYS A 164 -14.30 -3.02 -14.29
N TYR A 165 -14.33 -2.87 -12.96
CA TYR A 165 -15.57 -2.90 -12.18
C TYR A 165 -16.51 -1.77 -12.57
N LYS A 166 -16.02 -0.53 -12.71
CA LYS A 166 -16.83 0.62 -13.16
C LYS A 166 -17.39 0.42 -14.56
N PHE A 167 -16.61 -0.12 -15.50
CA PHE A 167 -17.08 -0.46 -16.83
C PHE A 167 -18.19 -1.53 -16.80
N ASN A 168 -18.03 -2.59 -16.02
CA ASN A 168 -19.05 -3.63 -15.88
C ASN A 168 -20.34 -3.05 -15.26
N LEU A 169 -20.24 -2.20 -14.25
CA LEU A 169 -21.41 -1.55 -13.65
C LEU A 169 -22.13 -0.63 -14.65
N ALA A 170 -21.38 0.20 -15.38
CA ALA A 170 -21.97 1.07 -16.41
C ALA A 170 -22.67 0.27 -17.52
N TYR A 171 -22.07 -0.85 -17.94
CA TYR A 171 -22.67 -1.77 -18.89
C TYR A 171 -23.98 -2.37 -18.37
N LEU A 172 -24.00 -2.86 -17.11
CA LEU A 172 -25.21 -3.39 -16.50
C LEU A 172 -26.33 -2.35 -16.36
N MET A 173 -25.99 -1.11 -16.02
CA MET A 173 -26.94 0.00 -15.95
C MET A 173 -27.52 0.32 -17.34
N LEU A 174 -26.70 0.33 -18.38
CA LEU A 174 -27.14 0.56 -19.75
C LEU A 174 -28.10 -0.56 -20.23
N VAL A 175 -27.74 -1.82 -19.97
CA VAL A 175 -28.61 -2.98 -20.32
C VAL A 175 -29.92 -2.90 -19.56
N SER A 176 -29.90 -2.60 -18.25
CA SER A 176 -31.12 -2.43 -17.45
C SER A 176 -32.02 -1.31 -18.00
N PHE A 177 -31.45 -0.18 -18.40
CA PHE A 177 -32.18 0.93 -19.00
C PHE A 177 -32.82 0.56 -20.33
N ILE A 178 -32.12 -0.22 -21.18
CA ILE A 178 -32.66 -0.68 -22.47
C ILE A 178 -33.83 -1.67 -22.26
N LEU A 179 -33.70 -2.58 -21.27
CA LEU A 179 -34.72 -3.60 -21.00
C LEU A 179 -35.95 -3.05 -20.24
N SER A 180 -35.84 -1.86 -19.65
CA SER A 180 -36.92 -1.19 -18.91
C SER A 180 -37.84 -0.34 -19.83
N LYS A 181 -37.53 -0.25 -21.12
CA LYS A 181 -38.38 0.37 -22.16
C LYS A 181 -39.16 -0.67 -22.93
#